data_bd83836d4d83a4dddf07ee5061eb37d3
#
_entry.id   bd83836d4d83a4dddf07ee5061eb37d3
#
_cell.length_a   1.000
_cell.length_b   1.000
_cell.length_c   1.000
_cell.angle_alpha   90.00
_cell.angle_beta   90.00
_cell.angle_gamma   90.00
#
_symmetry.space_group_name_H-M   'P 1'
#
loop_
_entity.id
_entity.type
_entity.pdbx_description
1 polymer ?
#
loop_
_entity_poly.entity_id
_entity_poly.type
_entity_poly.pdbx_seq_one_letter_code
_entity_poly.pdbx_strand_id
1 'polypeptide(L)'
;WLPAALQFVAGVWLGPIYGTIAGGVGAYTAGILSYGGWGVVDIIQNLLAGGLANSFLPWLLFRTLRIDPTMGSQKPSDVISGAIRALILTVIVLASGLLSPMLKIPGLWGYLIPLVVLVVGARLLLSNLSLNMRDFGLGLLVAVIICAVSAFMGAIGATVGGKPLAAALIDPGVGWFVGDLVSAILGLYLLALYTTRLRNAGIAD
;
A
#
# COMPACT_ATOMS: atom_id res chain seq x y z
N TRP A 1 -0.83 -5.74 4.47
CA TRP A 1 0.02 -6.39 3.47
C TRP A 1 1.30 -5.58 3.24
N LEU A 2 2.37 -5.89 3.99
CA LEU A 2 3.63 -5.13 3.93
C LEU A 2 4.26 -5.07 2.51
N PRO A 3 4.18 -6.09 1.66
CA PRO A 3 4.65 -6.01 0.27
C PRO A 3 4.07 -4.86 -0.55
N ALA A 4 2.87 -4.36 -0.25
CA ALA A 4 2.29 -3.22 -0.96
C ALA A 4 3.15 -1.94 -0.84
N ALA A 5 3.84 -1.73 0.29
CA ALA A 5 4.79 -0.62 0.44
C ALA A 5 5.93 -0.71 -0.58
N LEU A 6 6.49 -1.92 -0.76
CA LEU A 6 7.60 -2.16 -1.69
C LEU A 6 7.15 -2.09 -3.15
N GLN A 7 5.96 -2.59 -3.46
CA GLN A 7 5.35 -2.48 -4.79
C GLN A 7 5.13 -1.02 -5.17
N PHE A 8 4.60 -0.23 -4.26
CA PHE A 8 4.36 1.20 -4.43
C PHE A 8 5.65 1.96 -4.73
N VAL A 9 6.67 1.79 -3.90
CA VAL A 9 7.94 2.49 -4.11
C VAL A 9 8.69 2.00 -5.35
N ALA A 10 8.64 0.71 -5.65
CA ALA A 10 9.23 0.14 -6.85
C ALA A 10 8.62 0.74 -8.12
N GLY A 11 7.30 0.90 -8.15
CA GLY A 11 6.61 1.59 -9.25
C GLY A 11 7.14 2.99 -9.48
N VAL A 12 7.24 3.80 -8.43
CA VAL A 12 7.68 5.18 -8.52
C VAL A 12 9.16 5.30 -8.89
N TRP A 13 10.04 4.44 -8.33
CA TRP A 13 11.49 4.52 -8.57
C TRP A 13 11.94 3.88 -9.88
N LEU A 14 11.41 2.69 -10.20
CA LEU A 14 11.89 1.88 -11.34
C LEU A 14 11.10 2.13 -12.62
N GLY A 15 10.07 2.96 -12.54
CA GLY A 15 9.27 3.34 -13.70
C GLY A 15 8.26 2.26 -14.15
N PRO A 16 7.63 2.50 -15.33
CA PRO A 16 6.43 1.75 -15.71
C PRO A 16 6.69 0.28 -16.05
N ILE A 17 7.87 -0.05 -16.56
CA ILE A 17 8.19 -1.42 -16.97
C ILE A 17 8.77 -2.20 -15.80
N TYR A 18 9.92 -1.77 -15.28
CA TYR A 18 10.62 -2.52 -14.23
C TYR A 18 9.86 -2.51 -12.90
N GLY A 19 9.23 -1.37 -12.55
CA GLY A 19 8.40 -1.27 -11.36
C GLY A 19 7.18 -2.19 -11.43
N THR A 20 6.50 -2.25 -12.60
CA THR A 20 5.34 -3.13 -12.81
C THR A 20 5.73 -4.61 -12.74
N ILE A 21 6.84 -4.99 -13.37
CA ILE A 21 7.34 -6.37 -13.31
C ILE A 21 7.71 -6.73 -11.87
N ALA A 22 8.49 -5.88 -11.19
CA ALA A 22 8.90 -6.11 -9.81
C ALA A 22 7.70 -6.23 -8.87
N GLY A 23 6.70 -5.34 -9.02
CA GLY A 23 5.48 -5.36 -8.23
C GLY A 23 4.60 -6.58 -8.50
N GLY A 24 4.41 -6.95 -9.76
CA GLY A 24 3.62 -8.12 -10.14
C GLY A 24 4.25 -9.43 -9.71
N VAL A 25 5.55 -9.63 -9.99
CA VAL A 25 6.29 -10.82 -9.56
C VAL A 25 6.38 -10.89 -8.04
N GLY A 26 6.65 -9.76 -7.38
CA GLY A 26 6.70 -9.69 -5.92
C GLY A 26 5.35 -10.01 -5.27
N ALA A 27 4.24 -9.50 -5.83
CA ALA A 27 2.89 -9.82 -5.36
C ALA A 27 2.58 -11.31 -5.52
N TYR A 28 2.87 -11.86 -6.69
CA TYR A 28 2.65 -13.27 -6.98
C TYR A 28 3.46 -14.18 -6.04
N THR A 29 4.76 -13.92 -5.91
CA THR A 29 5.63 -14.69 -5.01
C THR A 29 5.15 -14.63 -3.57
N ALA A 30 4.82 -13.43 -3.08
CA ALA A 30 4.30 -13.25 -1.73
C ALA A 30 2.93 -13.92 -1.54
N GLY A 31 2.07 -13.89 -2.57
CA GLY A 31 0.79 -14.59 -2.57
C GLY A 31 0.95 -16.09 -2.42
N ILE A 32 1.85 -16.71 -3.19
CA ILE A 32 2.17 -18.13 -3.07
C ILE A 32 2.67 -18.50 -1.67
N LEU A 33 3.63 -17.73 -1.14
CA LEU A 33 4.22 -18.00 0.16
C LEU A 33 3.20 -17.87 1.30
N SER A 34 2.21 -16.97 1.14
CA SER A 34 1.22 -16.69 2.18
C SER A 34 -0.02 -17.57 2.09
N TYR A 35 -0.45 -17.93 0.89
CA TYR A 35 -1.75 -18.57 0.65
C TYR A 35 -1.66 -19.89 -0.13
N GLY A 36 -0.50 -20.21 -0.70
CA GLY A 36 -0.27 -21.48 -1.41
C GLY A 36 -0.99 -21.60 -2.76
N GLY A 37 -1.50 -20.50 -3.32
CA GLY A 37 -2.24 -20.52 -4.59
C GLY A 37 -1.33 -20.52 -5.82
N TRP A 38 -1.58 -21.45 -6.76
CA TRP A 38 -0.87 -21.53 -8.07
C TRP A 38 -1.85 -21.48 -9.24
N GLY A 39 -3.10 -21.11 -8.98
CA GLY A 39 -4.13 -21.06 -10.01
C GLY A 39 -3.93 -19.89 -10.98
N VAL A 40 -4.44 -20.01 -12.21
CA VAL A 40 -4.42 -18.93 -13.20
C VAL A 40 -5.09 -17.66 -12.66
N VAL A 41 -6.16 -17.81 -11.87
CA VAL A 41 -6.87 -16.69 -11.22
C VAL A 41 -5.95 -15.96 -10.26
N ASP A 42 -5.18 -16.69 -9.43
CA ASP A 42 -4.24 -16.11 -8.47
C ASP A 42 -3.12 -15.35 -9.18
N ILE A 43 -2.62 -15.90 -10.29
CA ILE A 43 -1.59 -15.25 -11.13
C ILE A 43 -2.13 -13.93 -11.68
N ILE A 44 -3.29 -13.94 -12.33
CA ILE A 44 -3.89 -12.75 -12.95
C ILE A 44 -4.21 -11.72 -11.88
N GLN A 45 -4.81 -12.13 -10.78
CA GLN A 45 -5.17 -11.25 -9.66
C GLN A 45 -3.94 -10.55 -9.06
N ASN A 46 -2.86 -11.29 -8.79
CA ASN A 46 -1.64 -10.73 -8.24
C ASN A 46 -0.91 -9.80 -9.23
N LEU A 47 -0.92 -10.13 -10.54
CA LEU A 47 -0.38 -9.25 -11.57
C LEU A 47 -1.18 -7.94 -11.68
N LEU A 48 -2.50 -8.01 -11.62
CA LEU A 48 -3.35 -6.83 -11.67
C LEU A 48 -3.25 -5.99 -10.38
N ALA A 49 -3.32 -6.61 -9.21
CA ALA A 49 -3.24 -5.89 -7.93
C ALA A 49 -1.81 -5.38 -7.66
N GLY A 50 -0.79 -6.23 -7.74
CA GLY A 50 0.59 -5.85 -7.43
C GLY A 50 1.27 -5.08 -8.55
N GLY A 51 1.16 -5.58 -9.79
CA GLY A 51 1.80 -4.96 -10.95
C GLY A 51 1.08 -3.70 -11.41
N LEU A 52 -0.20 -3.80 -11.72
CA LEU A 52 -0.95 -2.67 -12.27
C LEU A 52 -1.35 -1.67 -11.18
N ALA A 53 -2.09 -2.10 -10.15
CA ALA A 53 -2.62 -1.17 -9.15
C ALA A 53 -1.53 -0.62 -8.23
N ASN A 54 -0.71 -1.48 -7.62
CA ASN A 54 0.25 -1.06 -6.59
C ASN A 54 1.61 -0.59 -7.15
N SER A 55 1.89 -0.77 -8.46
CA SER A 55 3.17 -0.34 -9.04
C SER A 55 3.02 0.58 -10.25
N PHE A 56 2.29 0.20 -11.29
CA PHE A 56 2.13 1.05 -12.47
C PHE A 56 1.32 2.33 -12.19
N LEU A 57 0.18 2.21 -11.50
CA LEU A 57 -0.66 3.37 -11.19
C LEU A 57 0.05 4.42 -10.30
N PRO A 58 0.81 4.07 -9.25
CA PRO A 58 1.61 5.05 -8.51
C PRO A 58 2.56 5.83 -9.42
N TRP A 59 3.32 5.15 -10.27
CA TRP A 59 4.19 5.81 -11.23
C TRP A 59 3.42 6.80 -12.10
N LEU A 60 2.31 6.35 -12.71
CA LEU A 60 1.49 7.18 -13.59
C LEU A 60 0.95 8.41 -12.86
N LEU A 61 0.38 8.22 -11.66
CA LEU A 61 -0.24 9.28 -10.89
C LEU A 61 0.79 10.28 -10.34
N PHE A 62 1.96 9.80 -9.87
CA PHE A 62 3.05 10.69 -9.43
C PHE A 62 3.52 11.59 -10.59
N ARG A 63 3.70 11.04 -11.79
CA ARG A 63 4.08 11.79 -12.99
C ARG A 63 2.99 12.76 -13.43
N THR A 64 1.74 12.31 -13.51
CA THR A 64 0.60 13.12 -13.99
C THR A 64 0.31 14.28 -13.03
N LEU A 65 0.32 14.03 -11.73
CA LEU A 65 0.06 15.03 -10.70
C LEU A 65 1.31 15.86 -10.34
N ARG A 66 2.45 15.54 -10.95
CA ARG A 66 3.75 16.20 -10.71
C ARG A 66 4.10 16.20 -9.21
N ILE A 67 3.98 15.03 -8.57
CA ILE A 67 4.34 14.85 -7.16
C ILE A 67 5.85 14.62 -7.08
N ASP A 68 6.54 15.39 -6.23
CA ASP A 68 7.94 15.11 -5.94
C ASP A 68 8.03 13.95 -4.93
N PRO A 69 8.62 12.79 -5.32
CA PRO A 69 8.75 11.65 -4.42
C PRO A 69 9.61 11.93 -3.18
N THR A 70 10.49 12.94 -3.23
CA THR A 70 11.26 13.36 -2.05
C THR A 70 10.41 14.07 -1.01
N MET A 71 9.21 14.53 -1.41
CA MET A 71 8.28 15.29 -0.55
C MET A 71 8.95 16.48 0.15
N GLY A 72 9.95 17.09 -0.52
CA GLY A 72 10.69 18.25 -0.02
C GLY A 72 11.39 17.99 1.32
N SER A 73 11.77 16.74 1.61
CA SER A 73 12.39 16.36 2.87
C SER A 73 13.75 17.06 3.05
N GLN A 74 13.79 18.03 3.97
CA GLN A 74 15.01 18.80 4.23
C GLN A 74 15.82 18.25 5.41
N LYS A 75 15.18 17.47 6.29
CA LYS A 75 15.81 16.91 7.49
C LYS A 75 15.62 15.39 7.52
N PRO A 76 16.66 14.61 7.19
CA PRO A 76 16.58 13.15 7.22
C PRO A 76 16.12 12.58 8.57
N SER A 77 16.49 13.23 9.70
CA SER A 77 16.05 12.82 11.04
C SER A 77 14.53 12.81 11.20
N ASP A 78 13.85 13.83 10.66
CA ASP A 78 12.40 13.95 10.77
C ASP A 78 11.69 12.90 9.90
N VAL A 79 12.25 12.64 8.71
CA VAL A 79 11.72 11.60 7.82
C VAL A 79 11.92 10.21 8.42
N ILE A 80 13.09 9.94 9.04
CA ILE A 80 13.35 8.69 9.77
C ILE A 80 12.36 8.53 10.93
N SER A 81 12.17 9.58 11.73
CA SER A 81 11.17 9.57 12.81
C SER A 81 9.76 9.28 12.27
N GLY A 82 9.38 9.90 11.14
CA GLY A 82 8.12 9.66 10.46
C GLY A 82 8.00 8.21 9.96
N ALA A 83 9.04 7.66 9.35
CA ALA A 83 9.07 6.27 8.89
C ALA A 83 8.92 5.27 10.06
N ILE A 84 9.60 5.52 11.18
CA ILE A 84 9.45 4.69 12.39
C ILE A 84 8.02 4.75 12.92
N ARG A 85 7.42 5.94 12.98
CA ARG A 85 6.02 6.11 13.41
C ARG A 85 5.05 5.43 12.46
N ALA A 86 5.27 5.53 11.14
CA ALA A 86 4.48 4.82 10.13
C ALA A 86 4.62 3.29 10.26
N LEU A 87 5.82 2.78 10.56
CA LEU A 87 6.03 1.36 10.83
C LEU A 87 5.31 0.92 12.11
N ILE A 88 5.38 1.70 13.19
CA ILE A 88 4.62 1.44 14.42
C ILE A 88 3.12 1.41 14.13
N LEU A 89 2.61 2.40 13.38
CA LEU A 89 1.21 2.43 12.97
C LEU A 89 0.83 1.17 12.17
N THR A 90 1.68 0.77 11.24
CA THR A 90 1.48 -0.47 10.45
C THR A 90 1.33 -1.68 11.36
N VAL A 91 2.23 -1.85 12.33
CA VAL A 91 2.18 -2.98 13.29
C VAL A 91 0.90 -2.93 14.13
N ILE A 92 0.51 -1.76 14.63
CA ILE A 92 -0.70 -1.61 15.46
C ILE A 92 -1.96 -1.90 14.64
N VAL A 93 -2.06 -1.42 13.39
CA VAL A 93 -3.21 -1.69 12.52
C VAL A 93 -3.31 -3.17 12.17
N LEU A 94 -2.18 -3.81 11.83
CA LEU A 94 -2.15 -5.25 11.55
C LEU A 94 -2.53 -6.07 12.80
N ALA A 95 -2.00 -5.72 13.97
CA ALA A 95 -2.36 -6.37 15.23
C ALA A 95 -3.85 -6.20 15.55
N SER A 96 -4.41 -5.00 15.34
CA SER A 96 -5.85 -4.74 15.54
C SER A 96 -6.73 -5.55 14.58
N GLY A 97 -6.26 -5.77 13.34
CA GLY A 97 -6.93 -6.64 12.37
C GLY A 97 -7.00 -8.11 12.83
N LEU A 98 -5.99 -8.59 13.55
CA LEU A 98 -5.99 -9.95 14.13
C LEU A 98 -6.95 -10.09 15.31
N LEU A 99 -7.29 -9.00 16.01
CA LEU A 99 -8.24 -9.04 17.12
C LEU A 99 -9.67 -9.33 16.66
N SER A 100 -10.05 -8.87 15.48
CA SER A 100 -11.41 -9.03 14.97
C SER A 100 -11.88 -10.49 14.88
N PRO A 101 -11.13 -11.42 14.25
CA PRO A 101 -11.49 -12.84 14.27
C PRO A 101 -11.39 -13.46 15.66
N MET A 102 -10.45 -13.04 16.51
CA MET A 102 -10.32 -13.53 17.90
C MET A 102 -11.55 -13.15 18.74
N LEU A 103 -12.09 -11.95 18.52
CA LEU A 103 -13.30 -11.46 19.20
C LEU A 103 -14.59 -11.90 18.49
N LYS A 104 -14.48 -12.68 17.41
CA LYS A 104 -15.61 -13.16 16.59
C LYS A 104 -16.52 -12.02 16.09
N ILE A 105 -15.91 -10.87 15.77
CA ILE A 105 -16.65 -9.71 15.23
C ILE A 105 -17.01 -9.99 13.77
N PRO A 106 -18.31 -10.00 13.39
CA PRO A 106 -18.72 -10.44 12.07
C PRO A 106 -18.54 -9.38 11.00
N GLY A 107 -18.19 -9.81 9.78
CA GLY A 107 -18.29 -9.05 8.54
C GLY A 107 -17.57 -7.70 8.58
N LEU A 108 -18.24 -6.66 8.10
CA LEU A 108 -17.70 -5.31 7.97
C LEU A 108 -17.25 -4.71 9.32
N TRP A 109 -17.91 -5.04 10.41
CA TRP A 109 -17.56 -4.53 11.73
C TRP A 109 -16.15 -4.94 12.17
N GLY A 110 -15.69 -6.12 11.76
CA GLY A 110 -14.33 -6.59 12.03
C GLY A 110 -13.25 -5.70 11.39
N TYR A 111 -13.55 -5.04 10.28
CA TYR A 111 -12.63 -4.13 9.59
C TYR A 111 -12.70 -2.67 10.10
N LEU A 112 -13.76 -2.30 10.82
CA LEU A 112 -13.89 -0.96 11.41
C LEU A 112 -12.83 -0.72 12.48
N ILE A 113 -12.45 -1.72 13.27
CA ILE A 113 -11.42 -1.58 14.30
C ILE A 113 -10.09 -1.15 13.67
N PRO A 114 -9.48 -1.92 12.74
CA PRO A 114 -8.24 -1.50 12.11
C PRO A 114 -8.37 -0.19 11.32
N LEU A 115 -9.52 0.13 10.73
CA LEU A 115 -9.75 1.40 10.06
C LEU A 115 -9.74 2.58 11.04
N VAL A 116 -10.44 2.47 12.17
CA VAL A 116 -10.42 3.51 13.21
C VAL A 116 -9.01 3.67 13.79
N VAL A 117 -8.32 2.57 14.06
CA VAL A 117 -6.92 2.58 14.53
C VAL A 117 -6.02 3.26 13.50
N LEU A 118 -6.21 2.99 12.19
CA LEU A 118 -5.47 3.65 11.13
C LEU A 118 -5.69 5.17 11.13
N VAL A 119 -6.95 5.62 11.14
CA VAL A 119 -7.29 7.05 11.06
C VAL A 119 -6.81 7.81 12.30
N VAL A 120 -7.13 7.29 13.48
CA VAL A 120 -6.72 7.92 14.76
C VAL A 120 -5.21 7.86 14.93
N GLY A 121 -4.61 6.71 14.66
CA GLY A 121 -3.17 6.52 14.77
C GLY A 121 -2.40 7.38 13.76
N ALA A 122 -2.86 7.49 12.52
CA ALA A 122 -2.26 8.39 11.53
C ALA A 122 -2.29 9.85 12.00
N ARG A 123 -3.43 10.31 12.52
CA ARG A 123 -3.53 11.66 13.07
C ARG A 123 -2.59 11.90 14.26
N LEU A 124 -2.47 10.95 15.17
CA LEU A 124 -1.65 11.10 16.37
C LEU A 124 -0.15 10.97 16.08
N LEU A 125 0.23 10.02 15.25
CA LEU A 125 1.64 9.69 15.00
C LEU A 125 2.25 10.51 13.87
N LEU A 126 1.44 10.94 12.88
CA LEU A 126 1.94 11.58 11.66
C LEU A 126 1.66 13.10 11.62
N SER A 127 1.14 13.70 12.67
CA SER A 127 0.67 15.10 12.70
C SER A 127 1.76 16.18 12.70
N ASN A 128 3.03 15.86 12.91
CA ASN A 128 4.11 16.86 13.05
C ASN A 128 5.29 16.51 12.14
N LEU A 129 5.09 16.59 10.82
CA LEU A 129 6.12 16.22 9.85
C LEU A 129 6.61 17.43 9.06
N SER A 130 7.92 17.56 8.92
CA SER A 130 8.58 18.57 8.09
C SER A 130 8.61 18.14 6.60
N LEU A 131 7.47 17.69 6.07
CA LEU A 131 7.30 17.33 4.67
C LEU A 131 6.51 18.41 3.93
N ASN A 132 6.72 18.51 2.63
CA ASN A 132 5.87 19.34 1.78
C ASN A 132 4.44 18.78 1.80
N MET A 133 3.53 19.54 2.44
CA MET A 133 2.14 19.10 2.65
C MET A 133 1.37 18.86 1.37
N ARG A 134 1.70 19.58 0.27
CA ARG A 134 1.09 19.34 -1.03
C ARG A 134 1.48 17.97 -1.57
N ASP A 135 2.77 17.67 -1.64
CA ASP A 135 3.26 16.42 -2.26
C ASP A 135 2.92 15.22 -1.38
N PHE A 136 3.03 15.37 -0.05
CA PHE A 136 2.61 14.32 0.88
C PHE A 136 1.09 14.07 0.82
N GLY A 137 0.27 15.13 0.80
CA GLY A 137 -1.19 15.02 0.68
C GLY A 137 -1.64 14.39 -0.64
N LEU A 138 -1.03 14.78 -1.77
CA LEU A 138 -1.28 14.15 -3.07
C LEU A 138 -0.79 12.69 -3.07
N GLY A 139 0.35 12.39 -2.45
CA GLY A 139 0.84 11.03 -2.26
C GLY A 139 -0.13 10.15 -1.47
N LEU A 140 -0.73 10.69 -0.40
CA LEU A 140 -1.80 10.00 0.35
C LEU A 140 -3.04 9.77 -0.52
N LEU A 141 -3.45 10.73 -1.33
CA LEU A 141 -4.56 10.56 -2.27
C LEU A 141 -4.25 9.43 -3.26
N VAL A 142 -3.04 9.41 -3.82
CA VAL A 142 -2.59 8.32 -4.70
C VAL A 142 -2.65 6.99 -3.94
N ALA A 143 -2.15 6.92 -2.71
CA ALA A 143 -2.22 5.71 -1.87
C ALA A 143 -3.67 5.21 -1.71
N VAL A 144 -4.62 6.09 -1.42
CA VAL A 144 -6.05 5.73 -1.31
C VAL A 144 -6.58 5.16 -2.63
N ILE A 145 -6.28 5.81 -3.76
CA ILE A 145 -6.76 5.38 -5.09
C ILE A 145 -6.20 3.99 -5.44
N ILE A 146 -4.88 3.79 -5.32
CA ILE A 146 -4.26 2.52 -5.69
C ILE A 146 -4.72 1.38 -4.79
N CYS A 147 -4.86 1.63 -3.48
CA CYS A 147 -5.35 0.63 -2.54
C CYS A 147 -6.81 0.26 -2.81
N ALA A 148 -7.66 1.22 -3.20
CA ALA A 148 -9.02 0.94 -3.62
C ALA A 148 -9.07 0.08 -4.88
N VAL A 149 -8.23 0.38 -5.89
CA VAL A 149 -8.13 -0.42 -7.12
C VAL A 149 -7.59 -1.82 -6.81
N SER A 150 -6.53 -1.94 -6.00
CA SER A 150 -5.96 -3.23 -5.57
C SER A 150 -7.00 -4.08 -4.83
N ALA A 151 -7.72 -3.50 -3.88
CA ALA A 151 -8.78 -4.15 -3.12
C ALA A 151 -9.94 -4.64 -4.02
N PHE A 152 -10.32 -3.82 -5.01
CA PHE A 152 -11.34 -4.21 -6.00
C PHE A 152 -10.87 -5.39 -6.86
N MET A 153 -9.62 -5.39 -7.31
CA MET A 153 -9.04 -6.53 -8.03
C MET A 153 -9.02 -7.79 -7.17
N GLY A 154 -8.72 -7.66 -5.87
CA GLY A 154 -8.82 -8.75 -4.90
C GLY A 154 -10.24 -9.31 -4.79
N ALA A 155 -11.24 -8.44 -4.70
CA ALA A 155 -12.64 -8.83 -4.64
C ALA A 155 -13.10 -9.53 -5.94
N ILE A 156 -12.68 -9.04 -7.12
CA ILE A 156 -12.96 -9.69 -8.41
C ILE A 156 -12.36 -11.10 -8.43
N GLY A 157 -11.11 -11.27 -8.02
CA GLY A 157 -10.47 -12.59 -7.98
C GLY A 157 -11.24 -13.57 -7.07
N ALA A 158 -11.65 -13.13 -5.89
CA ALA A 158 -12.47 -13.92 -4.98
C ALA A 158 -13.84 -14.29 -5.60
N THR A 159 -14.42 -13.37 -6.40
CA THR A 159 -15.69 -13.62 -7.11
C THR A 159 -15.53 -14.66 -8.21
N VAL A 160 -14.44 -14.61 -8.97
CA VAL A 160 -14.09 -15.64 -9.95
C VAL A 160 -13.87 -17.00 -9.26
N GLY A 161 -13.35 -17.01 -8.03
CA GLY A 161 -13.26 -18.19 -7.17
C GLY A 161 -14.58 -18.68 -6.56
N GLY A 162 -15.72 -18.05 -6.92
CA GLY A 162 -17.06 -18.48 -6.53
C GLY A 162 -17.66 -17.73 -5.32
N LYS A 163 -16.96 -16.72 -4.76
CA LYS A 163 -17.51 -15.91 -3.67
C LYS A 163 -18.48 -14.85 -4.21
N PRO A 164 -19.68 -14.65 -3.61
CA PRO A 164 -20.57 -13.57 -4.02
C PRO A 164 -19.89 -12.20 -3.95
N LEU A 165 -20.07 -11.33 -4.98
CA LEU A 165 -19.38 -10.04 -5.07
C LEU A 165 -19.53 -9.18 -3.81
N ALA A 166 -20.73 -9.08 -3.26
CA ALA A 166 -21.00 -8.30 -2.04
C ALA A 166 -20.17 -8.80 -0.84
N ALA A 167 -20.02 -10.12 -0.71
CA ALA A 167 -19.17 -10.72 0.33
C ALA A 167 -17.70 -10.54 0.01
N ALA A 168 -17.28 -10.61 -1.25
CA ALA A 168 -15.91 -10.42 -1.70
C ALA A 168 -15.43 -8.96 -1.53
N LEU A 169 -16.32 -7.98 -1.71
CA LEU A 169 -16.02 -6.56 -1.46
C LEU A 169 -15.75 -6.30 0.04
N ILE A 170 -16.40 -7.04 0.94
CA ILE A 170 -16.13 -6.93 2.38
C ILE A 170 -14.83 -7.70 2.71
N ASP A 171 -14.76 -8.96 2.30
CA ASP A 171 -13.63 -9.85 2.56
C ASP A 171 -13.30 -10.65 1.28
N PRO A 172 -12.15 -10.42 0.63
CA PRO A 172 -10.96 -9.69 1.08
C PRO A 172 -10.95 -8.16 0.82
N GLY A 173 -11.92 -7.59 0.08
CA GLY A 173 -11.82 -6.22 -0.42
C GLY A 173 -11.44 -5.18 0.64
N VAL A 174 -12.26 -4.98 1.68
CA VAL A 174 -11.96 -3.99 2.73
C VAL A 174 -10.69 -4.35 3.50
N GLY A 175 -10.42 -5.64 3.72
CA GLY A 175 -9.20 -6.10 4.39
C GLY A 175 -7.94 -5.72 3.61
N TRP A 176 -7.94 -5.92 2.30
CA TRP A 176 -6.84 -5.51 1.43
C TRP A 176 -6.69 -3.99 1.41
N PHE A 177 -7.80 -3.25 1.27
CA PHE A 177 -7.76 -1.80 1.28
C PHE A 177 -7.06 -1.24 2.52
N VAL A 178 -7.44 -1.68 3.71
CA VAL A 178 -6.86 -1.21 4.98
C VAL A 178 -5.40 -1.63 5.11
N GLY A 179 -5.08 -2.89 4.79
CA GLY A 179 -3.73 -3.43 4.87
C GLY A 179 -2.77 -2.77 3.88
N ASP A 180 -3.21 -2.56 2.63
CA ASP A 180 -2.41 -1.89 1.60
C ASP A 180 -2.24 -0.40 1.92
N LEU A 181 -3.29 0.28 2.42
CA LEU A 181 -3.24 1.71 2.72
C LEU A 181 -2.22 2.03 3.83
N VAL A 182 -2.24 1.28 4.93
CA VAL A 182 -1.25 1.49 6.00
C VAL A 182 0.17 1.22 5.51
N SER A 183 0.35 0.23 4.65
CA SER A 183 1.64 -0.09 4.03
C SER A 183 2.07 0.99 3.04
N ALA A 184 1.15 1.53 2.22
CA ALA A 184 1.43 2.61 1.29
C ALA A 184 1.85 3.91 2.01
N ILE A 185 1.29 4.20 3.19
CA ILE A 185 1.77 5.31 4.04
C ILE A 185 3.25 5.10 4.40
N LEU A 186 3.65 3.90 4.80
CA LEU A 186 5.08 3.58 5.01
C LEU A 186 5.88 3.79 3.72
N GLY A 187 5.34 3.38 2.57
CA GLY A 187 5.94 3.60 1.25
C GLY A 187 6.23 5.08 0.96
N LEU A 188 5.33 6.00 1.34
CA LEU A 188 5.57 7.45 1.18
C LEU A 188 6.81 7.93 1.94
N TYR A 189 7.03 7.42 3.16
CA TYR A 189 8.25 7.74 3.92
C TYR A 189 9.49 7.12 3.31
N LEU A 190 9.40 5.91 2.75
CA LEU A 190 10.51 5.30 2.02
C LEU A 190 10.87 6.12 0.78
N LEU A 191 9.87 6.62 0.04
CA LEU A 191 10.11 7.54 -1.08
C LEU A 191 10.86 8.79 -0.60
N ALA A 192 10.36 9.45 0.45
CA ALA A 192 10.99 10.65 0.99
C ALA A 192 12.44 10.43 1.46
N LEU A 193 12.73 9.25 2.05
CA LEU A 193 14.06 8.91 2.57
C LEU A 193 15.08 8.58 1.48
N TYR A 194 14.68 7.81 0.48
CA TYR A 194 15.65 7.16 -0.39
C TYR A 194 15.67 7.71 -1.82
N THR A 195 14.64 8.44 -2.29
CA THR A 195 14.59 8.91 -3.69
C THR A 195 15.82 9.70 -4.09
N THR A 196 16.28 10.65 -3.29
CA THR A 196 17.48 11.45 -3.61
C THR A 196 18.73 10.57 -3.76
N ARG A 197 18.89 9.57 -2.88
CA ARG A 197 20.02 8.64 -2.94
C ARG A 197 19.97 7.76 -4.18
N LEU A 198 18.80 7.28 -4.54
CA LEU A 198 18.59 6.42 -5.71
C LEU A 198 18.75 7.20 -7.01
N ARG A 199 18.32 8.47 -7.06
CA ARG A 199 18.58 9.37 -8.19
C ARG A 199 20.08 9.60 -8.39
N ASN A 200 20.81 9.87 -7.31
CA ASN A 200 22.26 10.06 -7.36
C ASN A 200 23.00 8.78 -7.79
N ALA A 201 22.42 7.61 -7.55
CA ALA A 201 22.95 6.32 -8.01
C ALA A 201 22.48 5.92 -9.42
N GLY A 202 21.66 6.75 -10.10
CA GLY A 202 21.11 6.46 -11.43
C GLY A 202 20.08 5.32 -11.45
N ILE A 203 19.44 5.01 -10.31
CA ILE A 203 18.47 3.91 -10.17
C ILE A 203 17.03 4.42 -10.30
N ALA A 204 16.76 5.64 -9.81
CA ALA A 204 15.44 6.26 -9.87
C ALA A 204 15.45 7.50 -10.80
N ASP A 205 14.30 7.76 -11.46
CA ASP A 205 14.06 8.94 -12.28
C ASP A 205 13.74 10.20 -11.45
#